data_6d7ce607ac3139b95ace6e4b8946d67b
#
_entry.id   6d7ce607ac3139b95ace6e4b8946d67b
#
_cell.length_a   1.000
_cell.length_b   1.000
_cell.length_c   1.000
_cell.angle_alpha   90.00
_cell.angle_beta   90.00
_cell.angle_gamma   90.00
#
_symmetry.space_group_name_H-M   'P 1'
#
loop_
_entity.id
_entity.type
_entity.pdbx_description
1 polymer ?
#
loop_
_entity_poly.entity_id
_entity_poly.type
_entity_poly.pdbx_seq_one_letter_code
_entity_poly.pdbx_strand_id
1 'polypeptide(L)'
;VYLIEEPIAAAIGAGIDISKACGNMVVDIGGGTADIAVISLGGSVVSTSIKVAGDKFDEAIVKYIKKKHNMMIGERTAEDLKVTIGCVYPKVQEEKMEVKGRDMVTGLPKMATIYSSEMMEALTEPATAIVEAVHSVLEKTPPELAADISDRGIYMTGGGCLVDGLDKLLQEETGINVMIAEDAVSCVALGTGR
;
A
#
# COMPACT_ATOMS: atom_id res chain seq x y z
N VAL A 1 -25.21 0.83 -17.69
CA VAL A 1 -24.10 0.99 -16.73
C VAL A 1 -24.19 -0.16 -15.76
N TYR A 2 -23.11 -0.90 -15.62
CA TYR A 2 -23.00 -1.99 -14.65
C TYR A 2 -22.10 -1.53 -13.50
N LEU A 3 -22.42 -1.92 -12.27
CA LEU A 3 -21.59 -1.69 -11.09
C LEU A 3 -20.72 -2.92 -10.89
N ILE A 4 -19.44 -2.69 -10.60
CA ILE A 4 -18.46 -3.72 -10.25
C ILE A 4 -17.75 -3.29 -8.97
N GLU A 5 -17.47 -4.24 -8.09
CA GLU A 5 -16.65 -3.98 -6.89
C GLU A 5 -15.20 -3.68 -7.28
N GLU A 6 -14.61 -2.67 -6.66
CA GLU A 6 -13.24 -2.23 -6.97
C GLU A 6 -12.19 -3.35 -6.88
N PRO A 7 -12.17 -4.20 -5.84
CA PRO A 7 -11.22 -5.32 -5.78
C PRO A 7 -11.41 -6.34 -6.90
N ILE A 8 -12.65 -6.55 -7.38
CA ILE A 8 -12.92 -7.44 -8.51
C ILE A 8 -12.35 -6.84 -9.79
N ALA A 9 -12.57 -5.54 -10.02
CA ALA A 9 -11.98 -4.83 -11.14
C ALA A 9 -10.44 -4.88 -11.08
N ALA A 10 -9.86 -4.66 -9.92
CA ALA A 10 -8.42 -4.75 -9.70
C ALA A 10 -7.86 -6.15 -10.04
N ALA A 11 -8.55 -7.21 -9.63
CA ALA A 11 -8.18 -8.59 -9.94
C ALA A 11 -8.20 -8.88 -11.44
N ILE A 12 -9.27 -8.48 -12.13
CA ILE A 12 -9.40 -8.64 -13.58
C ILE A 12 -8.29 -7.85 -14.31
N GLY A 13 -8.03 -6.63 -13.88
CA GLY A 13 -6.99 -5.77 -14.44
C GLY A 13 -5.59 -6.34 -14.24
N ALA A 14 -5.34 -7.00 -13.12
CA ALA A 14 -4.12 -7.72 -12.82
C ALA A 14 -3.96 -9.05 -13.60
N GLY A 15 -4.97 -9.42 -14.39
CA GLY A 15 -4.95 -10.65 -15.18
C GLY A 15 -5.25 -11.92 -14.40
N ILE A 16 -5.86 -11.81 -13.22
CA ILE A 16 -6.24 -12.95 -12.40
C ILE A 16 -7.53 -13.56 -12.96
N ASP A 17 -7.53 -14.88 -13.18
CA ASP A 17 -8.74 -15.62 -13.55
C ASP A 17 -9.59 -15.89 -12.30
N ILE A 18 -10.57 -15.02 -12.08
CA ILE A 18 -11.49 -15.07 -10.93
C ILE A 18 -12.67 -16.03 -11.15
N SER A 19 -12.84 -16.59 -12.33
CA SER A 19 -13.98 -17.46 -12.66
C SER A 19 -13.92 -18.83 -12.00
N LYS A 20 -12.73 -19.25 -11.59
CA LYS A 20 -12.48 -20.56 -10.99
C LYS A 20 -12.92 -20.65 -9.53
N ALA A 21 -13.25 -21.85 -9.10
CA ALA A 21 -13.56 -22.18 -7.71
C ALA A 21 -12.27 -22.29 -6.87
N CYS A 22 -11.51 -21.22 -6.79
CA CYS A 22 -10.28 -21.13 -6.01
C CYS A 22 -10.14 -19.72 -5.40
N GLY A 23 -9.51 -19.65 -4.23
CA GLY A 23 -9.28 -18.40 -3.54
C GLY A 23 -8.18 -17.56 -4.19
N ASN A 24 -8.51 -16.31 -4.47
CA ASN A 24 -7.54 -15.30 -4.89
C ASN A 24 -7.64 -14.12 -3.94
N MET A 25 -6.51 -13.64 -3.42
CA MET A 25 -6.46 -12.47 -2.55
C MET A 25 -5.86 -11.29 -3.28
N VAL A 26 -6.57 -10.18 -3.25
CA VAL A 26 -6.14 -8.91 -3.84
C VAL A 26 -6.11 -7.84 -2.75
N VAL A 27 -5.03 -7.07 -2.74
CA VAL A 27 -4.82 -5.89 -1.88
C VAL A 27 -4.63 -4.70 -2.79
N ASP A 28 -5.67 -3.89 -2.95
CA ASP A 28 -5.65 -2.68 -3.76
C ASP A 28 -5.43 -1.46 -2.86
N ILE A 29 -4.28 -0.81 -3.01
CA ILE A 29 -3.90 0.36 -2.21
C ILE A 29 -3.87 1.59 -3.12
N GLY A 30 -4.94 2.36 -3.07
CA GLY A 30 -5.07 3.61 -3.81
C GLY A 30 -4.48 4.82 -3.06
N GLY A 31 -5.01 6.00 -3.34
CA GLY A 31 -4.68 7.23 -2.61
C GLY A 31 -5.39 7.31 -1.26
N GLY A 32 -6.71 7.13 -1.24
CA GLY A 32 -7.54 7.32 -0.04
C GLY A 32 -7.90 6.06 0.71
N THR A 33 -8.02 4.92 0.03
CA THR A 33 -8.44 3.63 0.61
C THR A 33 -7.50 2.49 0.23
N ALA A 34 -7.43 1.51 1.12
CA ALA A 34 -6.90 0.18 0.82
C ALA A 34 -8.05 -0.83 0.91
N ASP A 35 -8.30 -1.52 -0.19
CA ASP A 35 -9.36 -2.49 -0.35
C ASP A 35 -8.76 -3.89 -0.45
N ILE A 36 -9.16 -4.76 0.45
CA ILE A 36 -8.60 -6.10 0.60
C ILE A 36 -9.75 -7.09 0.43
N ALA A 37 -9.62 -8.00 -0.52
CA ALA A 37 -10.66 -8.98 -0.80
C ALA A 37 -10.10 -10.36 -1.13
N VAL A 38 -10.86 -11.38 -0.73
CA VAL A 38 -10.73 -12.76 -1.20
C VAL A 38 -11.85 -13.01 -2.21
N ILE A 39 -11.47 -13.39 -3.43
CA ILE A 39 -12.36 -13.56 -4.57
C ILE A 39 -12.35 -15.03 -4.99
N SER A 40 -13.53 -15.57 -5.22
CA SER A 40 -13.73 -16.91 -5.78
C SER A 40 -15.01 -16.95 -6.61
N LEU A 41 -15.03 -17.70 -7.71
CA LEU A 41 -16.20 -17.82 -8.60
C LEU A 41 -16.78 -16.46 -9.05
N GLY A 42 -15.92 -15.50 -9.32
CA GLY A 42 -16.32 -14.18 -9.80
C GLY A 42 -16.93 -13.26 -8.75
N GLY A 43 -16.92 -13.66 -7.47
CA GLY A 43 -17.50 -12.88 -6.38
C GLY A 43 -16.55 -12.70 -5.21
N SER A 44 -16.79 -11.65 -4.44
CA SER A 44 -16.08 -11.37 -3.19
C SER A 44 -16.64 -12.26 -2.07
N VAL A 45 -15.77 -13.05 -1.43
CA VAL A 45 -16.14 -13.94 -0.32
C VAL A 45 -15.94 -13.24 1.01
N VAL A 46 -14.79 -12.61 1.20
CA VAL A 46 -14.45 -11.78 2.34
C VAL A 46 -13.80 -10.52 1.83
N SER A 47 -14.22 -9.37 2.33
CA SER A 47 -13.62 -8.09 1.96
C SER A 47 -13.60 -7.11 3.13
N THR A 48 -12.66 -6.19 3.09
CA THR A 48 -12.62 -5.03 3.98
C THR A 48 -12.02 -3.85 3.24
N SER A 49 -12.43 -2.65 3.63
CA SER A 49 -11.88 -1.40 3.14
C SER A 49 -11.46 -0.55 4.32
N ILE A 50 -10.25 -0.02 4.27
CA ILE A 50 -9.73 0.87 5.31
C ILE A 50 -9.31 2.20 4.69
N LYS A 51 -9.46 3.29 5.44
CA LYS A 51 -9.04 4.63 5.02
C LYS A 51 -7.57 4.89 5.34
N VAL A 52 -6.71 3.94 4.99
CA VAL A 52 -5.26 4.03 5.13
C VAL A 52 -4.63 3.62 3.81
N ALA A 53 -4.10 4.56 3.08
CA ALA A 53 -3.48 4.38 1.77
C ALA A 53 -2.46 5.49 1.50
N GLY A 54 -2.21 5.84 0.24
CA GLY A 54 -1.17 6.79 -0.16
C GLY A 54 -1.22 8.13 0.57
N ASP A 55 -2.41 8.71 0.76
CA ASP A 55 -2.59 10.00 1.44
C ASP A 55 -2.19 9.92 2.92
N LYS A 56 -2.46 8.80 3.58
CA LYS A 56 -2.04 8.56 4.97
C LYS A 56 -0.53 8.39 5.12
N PHE A 57 0.12 7.85 4.11
CA PHE A 57 1.58 7.83 4.05
C PHE A 57 2.15 9.24 3.97
N ASP A 58 1.57 10.10 3.13
CA ASP A 58 1.99 11.50 3.00
C ASP A 58 1.77 12.29 4.29
N GLU A 59 0.59 12.15 4.92
CA GLU A 59 0.30 12.74 6.24
C GLU A 59 1.30 12.30 7.32
N ALA A 60 1.66 11.02 7.34
CA ALA A 60 2.63 10.48 8.29
C ALA A 60 4.02 11.09 8.09
N ILE A 61 4.44 11.29 6.84
CA ILE A 61 5.71 11.95 6.51
C ILE A 61 5.69 13.41 6.98
N VAL A 62 4.64 14.17 6.68
CA VAL A 62 4.50 15.56 7.12
C VAL A 62 4.60 15.66 8.64
N LYS A 63 3.89 14.79 9.36
CA LYS A 63 3.89 14.73 10.82
C LYS A 63 5.27 14.39 11.38
N TYR A 64 5.96 13.43 10.77
CA TYR A 64 7.31 13.03 11.17
C TYR A 64 8.31 14.17 11.01
N ILE A 65 8.36 14.81 9.83
CA ILE A 65 9.26 15.93 9.53
C ILE A 65 9.00 17.09 10.48
N LYS A 66 7.74 17.40 10.76
CA LYS A 66 7.36 18.42 11.74
C LYS A 66 7.92 18.10 13.13
N LYS A 67 7.80 16.87 13.58
CA LYS A 67 8.23 16.44 14.92
C LYS A 67 9.76 16.35 15.06
N LYS A 68 10.42 15.76 14.06
CA LYS A 68 11.86 15.46 14.14
C LYS A 68 12.75 16.61 13.65
N HIS A 69 12.31 17.36 12.67
CA HIS A 69 13.10 18.41 12.04
C HIS A 69 12.58 19.83 12.35
N ASN A 70 11.51 19.98 13.12
CA ASN A 70 10.83 21.26 13.35
C ASN A 70 10.55 22.03 12.06
N MET A 71 10.19 21.32 11.02
CA MET A 71 10.00 21.87 9.69
C MET A 71 8.62 21.51 9.15
N MET A 72 7.94 22.48 8.57
CA MET A 72 6.69 22.25 7.83
C MET A 72 7.01 22.06 6.36
N ILE A 73 6.57 20.93 5.81
CA ILE A 73 6.60 20.64 4.36
C ILE A 73 5.19 20.55 3.81
N GLY A 74 5.04 20.75 2.49
CA GLY A 74 3.78 20.55 1.79
C GLY A 74 3.52 19.10 1.45
N GLU A 75 2.27 18.77 1.11
CA GLU A 75 1.85 17.41 0.70
C GLU A 75 2.63 16.92 -0.51
N ARG A 76 2.87 17.78 -1.50
CA ARG A 76 3.67 17.43 -2.67
C ARG A 76 5.10 17.02 -2.32
N THR A 77 5.74 17.73 -1.40
CA THR A 77 7.07 17.37 -0.91
C THR A 77 7.06 16.03 -0.17
N ALA A 78 6.01 15.77 0.61
CA ALA A 78 5.83 14.49 1.28
C ALA A 78 5.63 13.34 0.28
N GLU A 79 4.84 13.55 -0.76
CA GLU A 79 4.67 12.58 -1.85
C GLU A 79 5.99 12.33 -2.58
N ASP A 80 6.76 13.37 -2.90
CA ASP A 80 8.08 13.24 -3.52
C ASP A 80 9.04 12.42 -2.63
N LEU A 81 9.03 12.64 -1.33
CA LEU A 81 9.80 11.83 -0.36
C LEU A 81 9.36 10.38 -0.36
N LYS A 82 8.05 10.13 -0.32
CA LYS A 82 7.48 8.77 -0.37
C LYS A 82 7.92 8.02 -1.62
N VAL A 83 7.79 8.66 -2.79
CA VAL A 83 8.11 8.04 -4.08
C VAL A 83 9.61 7.82 -4.26
N THR A 84 10.44 8.75 -3.78
CA THR A 84 11.90 8.73 -4.04
C THR A 84 12.66 7.86 -3.05
N ILE A 85 12.41 8.04 -1.75
CA ILE A 85 13.15 7.34 -0.67
C ILE A 85 12.25 6.63 0.35
N GLY A 86 10.92 6.70 0.17
CA GLY A 86 9.97 6.04 1.07
C GLY A 86 10.17 4.53 1.09
N CYS A 87 10.16 3.94 2.28
CA CYS A 87 10.25 2.50 2.46
C CYS A 87 9.59 2.08 3.78
N VAL A 88 9.15 0.84 3.83
CA VAL A 88 8.55 0.22 5.02
C VAL A 88 9.27 -1.07 5.43
N TYR A 89 10.34 -1.40 4.73
CA TYR A 89 11.22 -2.52 5.00
C TYR A 89 12.68 -2.08 4.88
N PRO A 90 13.61 -2.63 5.67
CA PRO A 90 15.01 -2.19 5.64
C PRO A 90 15.62 -2.27 4.25
N LYS A 91 16.21 -1.17 3.78
CA LYS A 91 16.97 -1.12 2.52
C LYS A 91 18.39 -1.62 2.73
N VAL A 92 18.96 -2.25 1.70
CA VAL A 92 20.35 -2.67 1.68
C VAL A 92 21.29 -1.46 1.74
N GLN A 93 20.91 -0.37 1.09
CA GLN A 93 21.66 0.88 1.07
C GLN A 93 20.75 2.05 1.46
N GLU A 94 21.22 2.87 2.39
CA GLU A 94 20.49 4.07 2.81
C GLU A 94 20.50 5.12 1.71
N GLU A 95 19.32 5.63 1.37
CA GLU A 95 19.11 6.72 0.43
C GLU A 95 18.83 8.01 1.17
N LYS A 96 19.06 9.14 0.53
CA LYS A 96 18.81 10.47 1.09
C LYS A 96 18.23 11.41 0.05
N MET A 97 17.45 12.38 0.52
CA MET A 97 16.87 13.43 -0.31
C MET A 97 16.88 14.76 0.46
N GLU A 98 17.25 15.83 -0.23
CA GLU A 98 17.13 17.19 0.32
C GLU A 98 15.72 17.74 0.08
N VAL A 99 15.13 18.30 1.12
CA VAL A 99 13.81 18.92 1.05
C VAL A 99 13.85 20.36 1.56
N LYS A 100 12.95 21.16 1.02
CA LYS A 100 12.74 22.55 1.42
C LYS A 100 11.40 22.69 2.11
N GLY A 101 11.39 23.45 3.18
CA GLY A 101 10.18 23.73 3.93
C GLY A 101 10.32 25.03 4.73
N ARG A 102 9.47 25.20 5.71
CA ARG A 102 9.48 26.35 6.61
C ARG A 102 9.86 25.91 8.02
N ASP A 103 10.83 26.59 8.60
CA ASP A 103 11.19 26.40 10.01
C ASP A 103 10.01 26.79 10.91
N MET A 104 9.66 25.91 11.83
CA MET A 104 8.50 26.11 12.72
C MET A 104 8.75 27.15 13.82
N VAL A 105 10.01 27.43 14.13
CA VAL A 105 10.40 28.39 15.17
C VAL A 105 10.54 29.79 14.59
N THR A 106 11.30 29.91 13.51
CA THR A 106 11.62 31.23 12.90
C THR A 106 10.63 31.65 11.82
N GLY A 107 9.88 30.71 11.24
CA GLY A 107 9.01 30.94 10.09
C GLY A 107 9.73 31.13 8.77
N LEU A 108 11.06 31.03 8.76
CA LEU A 108 11.90 31.23 7.56
C LEU A 108 12.06 29.95 6.74
N PRO A 109 12.41 30.06 5.44
CA PRO A 109 12.75 28.90 4.63
C PRO A 109 13.89 28.10 5.25
N LYS A 110 13.74 26.77 5.24
CA LYS A 110 14.71 25.83 5.79
C LYS A 110 14.91 24.67 4.82
N MET A 111 16.14 24.18 4.75
CA MET A 111 16.48 22.94 4.03
C MET A 111 16.88 21.86 5.03
N ALA A 112 16.53 20.63 4.75
CA ALA A 112 16.96 19.47 5.52
C ALA A 112 17.25 18.31 4.62
N THR A 113 18.19 17.45 5.02
CA THR A 113 18.45 16.17 4.37
C THR A 113 17.70 15.09 5.13
N ILE A 114 16.87 14.34 4.41
CA ILE A 114 16.04 13.27 4.95
C ILE A 114 16.57 11.94 4.44
N TYR A 115 16.62 10.95 5.31
CA TYR A 115 17.14 9.62 5.02
C TYR A 115 16.02 8.58 4.90
N SER A 116 16.24 7.53 4.13
CA SER A 116 15.27 6.43 3.98
C SER A 116 14.96 5.70 5.29
N SER A 117 15.91 5.63 6.23
CA SER A 117 15.68 5.12 7.57
C SER A 117 14.65 5.94 8.36
N GLU A 118 14.64 7.25 8.17
CA GLU A 118 13.62 8.14 8.76
C GLU A 118 12.25 7.90 8.13
N MET A 119 12.19 7.65 6.82
CA MET A 119 10.94 7.32 6.13
C MET A 119 10.37 5.99 6.60
N MET A 120 11.22 4.99 6.85
CA MET A 120 10.79 3.72 7.42
C MET A 120 10.14 3.92 8.80
N GLU A 121 10.74 4.74 9.67
CA GLU A 121 10.16 5.10 10.98
C GLU A 121 8.82 5.83 10.81
N ALA A 122 8.73 6.79 9.89
CA ALA A 122 7.51 7.56 9.64
C ALA A 122 6.36 6.73 9.12
N LEU A 123 6.63 5.76 8.24
CA LEU A 123 5.64 4.96 7.53
C LEU A 123 5.23 3.67 8.26
N THR A 124 5.85 3.36 9.38
CA THR A 124 5.56 2.13 10.15
C THR A 124 4.08 2.06 10.58
N GLU A 125 3.52 3.14 11.09
CA GLU A 125 2.13 3.17 11.59
C GLU A 125 1.11 2.86 10.49
N PRO A 126 1.06 3.58 9.35
CA PRO A 126 0.13 3.27 8.28
C PRO A 126 0.39 1.91 7.61
N ALA A 127 1.64 1.48 7.49
CA ALA A 127 1.98 0.16 6.96
C ALA A 127 1.45 -0.97 7.88
N THR A 128 1.59 -0.83 9.19
CA THR A 128 1.05 -1.77 10.18
C THR A 128 -0.46 -1.87 10.08
N ALA A 129 -1.18 -0.76 9.88
CA ALA A 129 -2.63 -0.78 9.71
C ALA A 129 -3.06 -1.60 8.49
N ILE A 130 -2.31 -1.55 7.38
CA ILE A 130 -2.56 -2.37 6.19
C ILE A 130 -2.30 -3.85 6.49
N VAL A 131 -1.20 -4.17 7.16
CA VAL A 131 -0.87 -5.55 7.56
C VAL A 131 -1.96 -6.14 8.45
N GLU A 132 -2.43 -5.41 9.45
CA GLU A 132 -3.51 -5.84 10.34
C GLU A 132 -4.83 -6.07 9.57
N ALA A 133 -5.15 -5.23 8.60
CA ALA A 133 -6.33 -5.41 7.76
C ALA A 133 -6.22 -6.69 6.89
N VAL A 134 -5.05 -6.99 6.36
CA VAL A 134 -4.80 -8.24 5.62
C VAL A 134 -4.96 -9.45 6.52
N HIS A 135 -4.40 -9.43 7.73
CA HIS A 135 -4.59 -10.48 8.73
C HIS A 135 -6.07 -10.70 9.08
N SER A 136 -6.81 -9.62 9.30
CA SER A 136 -8.25 -9.68 9.60
C SER A 136 -9.06 -10.35 8.49
N VAL A 137 -8.71 -10.12 7.24
CA VAL A 137 -9.37 -10.78 6.09
C VAL A 137 -8.99 -12.26 6.03
N LEU A 138 -7.73 -12.61 6.22
CA LEU A 138 -7.26 -14.00 6.22
C LEU A 138 -7.90 -14.82 7.34
N GLU A 139 -8.06 -14.25 8.54
CA GLU A 139 -8.73 -14.91 9.68
C GLU A 139 -10.19 -15.25 9.40
N LYS A 140 -10.88 -14.43 8.60
CA LYS A 140 -12.29 -14.63 8.21
C LYS A 140 -12.44 -15.49 6.96
N THR A 141 -11.36 -15.82 6.29
CA THR A 141 -11.36 -16.59 5.04
C THR A 141 -11.61 -18.08 5.35
N PRO A 142 -12.51 -18.75 4.61
CA PRO A 142 -12.69 -20.19 4.74
C PRO A 142 -11.35 -20.95 4.51
N PRO A 143 -11.11 -22.06 5.26
CA PRO A 143 -9.84 -22.77 5.23
C PRO A 143 -9.37 -23.21 3.84
N GLU A 144 -10.31 -23.67 2.99
CA GLU A 144 -10.00 -24.11 1.63
C GLU A 144 -9.48 -22.96 0.76
N LEU A 145 -10.10 -21.77 0.87
CA LEU A 145 -9.68 -20.57 0.14
C LEU A 145 -8.37 -20.02 0.71
N ALA A 146 -8.17 -20.09 2.01
CA ALA A 146 -6.92 -19.71 2.64
C ALA A 146 -5.74 -20.60 2.17
N ALA A 147 -5.97 -21.90 1.99
CA ALA A 147 -4.99 -22.81 1.42
C ALA A 147 -4.65 -22.43 -0.04
N ASP A 148 -5.66 -22.10 -0.85
CA ASP A 148 -5.44 -21.62 -2.22
C ASP A 148 -4.58 -20.34 -2.26
N ILE A 149 -4.84 -19.40 -1.36
CA ILE A 149 -4.08 -18.15 -1.25
C ILE A 149 -2.63 -18.43 -0.86
N SER A 150 -2.39 -19.37 0.04
CA SER A 150 -1.04 -19.78 0.43
C SER A 150 -0.23 -20.31 -0.76
N ASP A 151 -0.88 -21.04 -1.66
CA ASP A 151 -0.23 -21.60 -2.85
C ASP A 151 -0.09 -20.58 -4.00
N ARG A 152 -1.08 -19.71 -4.18
CA ARG A 152 -1.14 -18.74 -5.28
C ARG A 152 -0.47 -17.42 -4.97
N GLY A 153 -0.43 -17.03 -3.71
CA GLY A 153 0.09 -15.75 -3.24
C GLY A 153 -0.98 -14.64 -3.19
N ILE A 154 -0.53 -13.48 -2.69
CA ILE A 154 -1.32 -12.26 -2.58
C ILE A 154 -0.92 -11.33 -3.73
N TYR A 155 -1.89 -10.77 -4.43
CA TYR A 155 -1.68 -9.78 -5.47
C TYR A 155 -1.92 -8.37 -4.93
N MET A 156 -0.92 -7.51 -5.09
CA MET A 156 -1.00 -6.10 -4.75
C MET A 156 -1.22 -5.24 -5.99
N THR A 157 -2.15 -4.32 -5.90
CA THR A 157 -2.50 -3.35 -6.94
C THR A 157 -2.63 -1.94 -6.36
N GLY A 158 -2.82 -0.96 -7.24
CA GLY A 158 -2.91 0.44 -6.85
C GLY A 158 -1.56 1.13 -6.68
N GLY A 159 -1.55 2.45 -6.78
CA GLY A 159 -0.31 3.23 -6.70
C GLY A 159 0.38 3.18 -5.32
N GLY A 160 -0.40 3.00 -4.25
CA GLY A 160 0.11 2.91 -2.89
C GLY A 160 0.94 1.65 -2.62
N CYS A 161 0.74 0.58 -3.39
CA CYS A 161 1.53 -0.64 -3.26
C CYS A 161 2.99 -0.51 -3.74
N LEU A 162 3.31 0.57 -4.45
CA LEU A 162 4.64 0.84 -4.98
C LEU A 162 5.61 1.41 -3.92
N VAL A 163 5.14 1.69 -2.71
CA VAL A 163 6.03 2.03 -1.59
C VAL A 163 7.00 0.88 -1.36
N ASP A 164 8.29 1.19 -1.40
CA ASP A 164 9.35 0.19 -1.37
C ASP A 164 9.30 -0.68 -0.10
N GLY A 165 9.32 -1.97 -0.30
CA GLY A 165 9.34 -2.96 0.78
C GLY A 165 7.97 -3.33 1.35
N LEU A 166 6.85 -2.76 0.87
CA LEU A 166 5.52 -3.12 1.38
C LEU A 166 5.16 -4.56 1.05
N ASP A 167 5.54 -5.05 -0.13
CA ASP A 167 5.41 -6.44 -0.54
C ASP A 167 6.22 -7.37 0.37
N LYS A 168 7.44 -7.01 0.68
CA LYS A 168 8.32 -7.77 1.59
C LYS A 168 7.79 -7.80 3.01
N LEU A 169 7.29 -6.68 3.51
CA LEU A 169 6.67 -6.59 4.84
C LEU A 169 5.45 -7.51 4.94
N LEU A 170 4.55 -7.46 3.98
CA LEU A 170 3.38 -8.34 3.93
C LEU A 170 3.78 -9.81 3.83
N GLN A 171 4.77 -10.15 3.03
CA GLN A 171 5.26 -11.51 2.88
C GLN A 171 5.86 -12.04 4.19
N GLU A 172 6.64 -11.24 4.90
CA GLU A 172 7.20 -11.61 6.21
C GLU A 172 6.11 -11.80 7.27
N GLU A 173 5.16 -10.89 7.33
CA GLU A 173 4.08 -10.90 8.34
C GLU A 173 3.02 -11.98 8.10
N THR A 174 2.75 -12.35 6.84
CA THR A 174 1.74 -13.35 6.50
C THR A 174 2.31 -14.73 6.22
N GLY A 175 3.60 -14.84 5.88
CA GLY A 175 4.22 -16.06 5.38
C GLY A 175 3.75 -16.49 3.99
N ILE A 176 3.04 -15.63 3.27
CA ILE A 176 2.50 -15.87 1.93
C ILE A 176 3.30 -15.05 0.92
N ASN A 177 3.59 -15.63 -0.25
CA ASN A 177 4.24 -14.89 -1.33
C ASN A 177 3.37 -13.73 -1.80
N VAL A 178 3.96 -12.55 -1.95
CA VAL A 178 3.28 -11.31 -2.36
C VAL A 178 3.83 -10.85 -3.70
N MET A 179 2.95 -10.58 -4.64
CA MET A 179 3.27 -10.14 -5.99
C MET A 179 2.63 -8.78 -6.26
N ILE A 180 3.39 -7.87 -6.86
CA ILE A 180 2.88 -6.58 -7.33
C ILE A 180 2.44 -6.74 -8.78
N ALA A 181 1.24 -6.30 -9.12
CA ALA A 181 0.71 -6.34 -10.48
C ALA A 181 1.62 -5.52 -11.43
N GLU A 182 1.77 -5.99 -12.66
CA GLU A 182 2.67 -5.40 -13.66
C GLU A 182 2.37 -3.92 -13.94
N ASP A 183 1.10 -3.55 -14.01
CA ASP A 183 0.64 -2.15 -14.11
C ASP A 183 -0.30 -1.82 -12.94
N ALA A 184 0.26 -1.80 -11.74
CA ALA A 184 -0.47 -1.67 -10.49
C ALA A 184 -1.41 -0.45 -10.45
N VAL A 185 -1.00 0.67 -11.00
CA VAL A 185 -1.77 1.92 -10.99
C VAL A 185 -3.03 1.82 -11.85
N SER A 186 -2.97 1.09 -12.95
CA SER A 186 -4.04 1.03 -13.94
C SER A 186 -4.97 -0.18 -13.80
N CYS A 187 -4.71 -1.09 -12.86
CA CYS A 187 -5.44 -2.36 -12.73
C CYS A 187 -6.96 -2.17 -12.65
N VAL A 188 -7.45 -1.27 -11.80
CA VAL A 188 -8.89 -1.01 -11.65
C VAL A 188 -9.49 -0.50 -12.96
N ALA A 189 -8.83 0.45 -13.61
CA ALA A 189 -9.29 1.01 -14.88
C ALA A 189 -9.32 -0.04 -16.00
N LEU A 190 -8.30 -0.88 -16.08
CA LEU A 190 -8.23 -1.98 -17.05
C LEU A 190 -9.31 -3.04 -16.79
N GLY A 191 -9.56 -3.35 -15.51
CA GLY A 191 -10.57 -4.32 -15.11
C GLY A 191 -12.00 -3.87 -15.38
N THR A 192 -12.28 -2.57 -15.26
CA THR A 192 -13.59 -2.00 -15.59
C THR A 192 -13.87 -1.93 -17.09
N GLY A 193 -12.82 -1.98 -17.91
CA GLY A 193 -12.91 -1.96 -19.38
C GLY A 193 -13.07 -3.34 -20.03
N ARG A 194 -12.91 -4.41 -19.28
CA ARG A 194 -13.06 -5.82 -19.69
C ARG A 194 -14.39 -6.39 -19.22
#